data_b2113ef2c21c084b6296af8a50a49523
#
_entry.id   b2113ef2c21c084b6296af8a50a49523
#
_cell.length_a   1.000
_cell.length_b   1.000
_cell.length_c   1.000
_cell.angle_alpha   90.00
_cell.angle_beta   90.00
_cell.angle_gamma   90.00
#
_symmetry.space_group_name_H-M   'P 1'
#
loop_
_entity.id
_entity.type
_entity.pdbx_description
1 polymer ?
#
loop_
_entity_poly.entity_id
_entity_poly.type
_entity_poly.pdbx_seq_one_letter_code
_entity_poly.pdbx_strand_id
1 'polypeptide(L)'
;MRKYYLAIIMHEYPFSFCEHEYTNDFNRSLCPIFPIRCRKTARGRIMAIFYDEKKKLFDYLASYKCRFSCTMDGWTSNQNKGYLCVTCHFIGDDWKL
;
A
#
# COMPACT_ATOMS: atom_id res chain seq x y z
N MET A 1 -2.46 -15.28 4.59
CA MET A 1 -1.78 -14.61 3.45
C MET A 1 -1.85 -13.08 3.45
N ARG A 2 -2.87 -12.49 4.09
CA ARG A 2 -2.98 -11.02 4.16
C ARG A 2 -1.71 -10.35 4.72
N LYS A 3 -1.16 -10.87 5.81
CA LYS A 3 0.07 -10.31 6.42
C LYS A 3 1.28 -10.37 5.47
N TYR A 4 1.37 -11.39 4.65
CA TYR A 4 2.40 -11.51 3.64
C TYR A 4 2.30 -10.40 2.59
N TYR A 5 1.11 -10.14 2.09
CA TYR A 5 0.87 -9.05 1.15
C TYR A 5 1.07 -7.67 1.79
N LEU A 6 0.70 -7.51 3.05
CA LEU A 6 0.97 -6.27 3.79
C LEU A 6 2.48 -6.02 3.93
N ALA A 7 3.29 -7.06 4.14
CA ALA A 7 4.73 -6.92 4.19
C ALA A 7 5.30 -6.41 2.85
N ILE A 8 4.78 -6.91 1.73
CA ILE A 8 5.17 -6.44 0.40
C ILE A 8 4.82 -4.97 0.23
N ILE A 9 3.64 -4.56 0.63
CA ILE A 9 3.19 -3.15 0.53
C ILE A 9 4.05 -2.25 1.41
N MET A 10 4.21 -2.59 2.67
CA MET A 10 4.88 -1.72 3.65
C MET A 10 6.38 -1.57 3.41
N HIS A 11 7.02 -2.58 2.84
CA HIS A 11 8.46 -2.55 2.53
C HIS A 11 8.74 -2.27 1.05
N GLU A 12 7.69 -1.98 0.27
CA GLU A 12 7.81 -1.61 -1.15
C GLU A 12 8.53 -2.67 -2.00
N TYR A 13 8.33 -3.95 -1.66
CA TYR A 13 8.90 -5.03 -2.46
C TYR A 13 8.21 -5.14 -3.82
N PRO A 14 8.92 -5.55 -4.88
CA PRO A 14 8.29 -5.76 -6.19
C PRO A 14 7.34 -6.96 -6.15
N PHE A 15 6.36 -6.99 -7.05
CA PHE A 15 5.43 -8.13 -7.14
C PHE A 15 6.15 -9.45 -7.48
N SER A 16 7.28 -9.37 -8.19
CA SER A 16 8.13 -10.53 -8.47
C SER A 16 8.73 -11.17 -7.22
N PHE A 17 8.68 -10.48 -6.08
CA PHE A 17 9.14 -11.04 -4.80
C PHE A 17 8.48 -12.38 -4.48
N CYS A 18 7.22 -12.55 -4.89
CA CYS A 18 6.47 -13.79 -4.70
C CYS A 18 7.02 -14.98 -5.53
N GLU A 19 7.83 -14.68 -6.55
CA GLU A 19 8.40 -15.68 -7.47
C GLU A 19 9.87 -15.98 -7.18
N HIS A 20 10.48 -15.32 -6.19
CA HIS A 20 11.87 -15.53 -5.84
C HIS A 20 12.06 -16.92 -5.24
N GLU A 21 12.88 -17.74 -5.89
CA GLU A 21 13.07 -19.15 -5.56
C GLU A 21 13.51 -19.37 -4.11
N TYR A 22 14.59 -18.72 -3.71
CA TYR A 22 15.13 -18.89 -2.35
C TYR A 22 14.24 -18.33 -1.27
N THR A 23 13.50 -17.26 -1.57
CA THR A 23 12.50 -16.71 -0.64
C THR A 23 11.38 -17.72 -0.42
N ASN A 24 10.92 -18.35 -1.49
CA ASN A 24 9.90 -19.40 -1.41
C ASN A 24 10.40 -20.64 -0.67
N ASP A 25 11.64 -21.04 -0.90
CA ASP A 25 12.28 -22.12 -0.17
C ASP A 25 12.36 -21.83 1.32
N PHE A 26 12.77 -20.60 1.68
CA PHE A 26 12.79 -20.14 3.05
C PHE A 26 11.40 -20.20 3.69
N ASN A 27 10.39 -19.67 3.01
CA ASN A 27 9.02 -19.69 3.52
C ASN A 27 8.49 -21.11 3.71
N ARG A 28 8.80 -22.02 2.80
CA ARG A 28 8.41 -23.43 2.91
C ARG A 28 9.16 -24.19 3.97
N SER A 29 10.37 -23.75 4.32
CA SER A 29 11.09 -24.37 5.44
C SER A 29 10.42 -24.07 6.78
N LEU A 30 9.77 -22.91 6.89
CA LEU A 30 9.01 -22.52 8.08
C LEU A 30 7.60 -23.09 8.08
N CYS A 31 6.97 -23.15 6.90
CA CYS A 31 5.61 -23.64 6.72
C CYS A 31 5.56 -24.47 5.42
N PRO A 32 5.61 -25.81 5.48
CA PRO A 32 5.65 -26.66 4.28
C PRO A 32 4.46 -26.49 3.33
N ILE A 33 3.32 -26.02 3.85
CA ILE A 33 2.10 -25.78 3.05
C ILE A 33 2.00 -24.33 2.56
N PHE A 34 3.07 -23.54 2.70
CA PHE A 34 3.05 -22.14 2.25
C PHE A 34 2.77 -22.06 0.74
N PRO A 35 1.70 -21.34 0.32
CA PRO A 35 1.34 -21.29 -1.08
C PRO A 35 2.29 -20.34 -1.85
N ILE A 36 2.81 -20.83 -2.98
CA ILE A 36 3.55 -20.00 -3.90
C ILE A 36 2.59 -19.37 -4.89
N ARG A 37 2.65 -18.07 -5.03
CA ARG A 37 1.78 -17.31 -5.93
C ARG A 37 2.62 -16.60 -6.99
N CYS A 38 2.06 -16.46 -8.19
CA CYS A 38 2.70 -15.68 -9.24
C CYS A 38 2.45 -14.17 -9.01
N ARG A 39 3.23 -13.34 -9.73
CA ARG A 39 3.12 -11.88 -9.60
C ARG A 39 1.73 -11.34 -9.96
N LYS A 40 1.03 -11.95 -10.92
CA LYS A 40 -0.33 -11.54 -11.28
C LYS A 40 -1.31 -11.74 -10.12
N THR A 41 -1.24 -12.89 -9.47
CA THR A 41 -2.07 -13.19 -8.30
C THR A 41 -1.72 -12.24 -7.14
N ALA A 42 -0.42 -12.01 -6.90
CA ALA A 42 0.04 -11.08 -5.87
C ALA A 42 -0.47 -9.67 -6.14
N ARG A 43 -0.36 -9.19 -7.38
CA ARG A 43 -0.88 -7.88 -7.77
C ARG A 43 -2.37 -7.76 -7.53
N GLY A 44 -3.14 -8.77 -7.95
CA GLY A 44 -4.59 -8.78 -7.74
C GLY A 44 -4.99 -8.72 -6.27
N ARG A 45 -4.30 -9.49 -5.42
CA ARG A 45 -4.54 -9.50 -3.96
C ARG A 45 -4.13 -8.17 -3.31
N ILE A 46 -3.02 -7.59 -3.72
CA ILE A 46 -2.55 -6.30 -3.22
C ILE A 46 -3.50 -5.18 -3.63
N MET A 47 -3.98 -5.19 -4.88
CA MET A 47 -4.95 -4.21 -5.34
C MET A 47 -6.29 -4.33 -4.59
N ALA A 48 -6.71 -5.53 -4.24
CA ALA A 48 -7.91 -5.73 -3.42
C ALA A 48 -7.74 -5.11 -2.02
N ILE A 49 -6.57 -5.28 -1.39
CA ILE A 49 -6.24 -4.63 -0.11
C ILE A 49 -6.24 -3.11 -0.28
N PHE A 50 -5.65 -2.60 -1.35
CA PHE A 50 -5.61 -1.16 -1.64
C PHE A 50 -7.02 -0.56 -1.72
N TYR A 51 -7.93 -1.19 -2.48
CA TYR A 51 -9.29 -0.69 -2.62
C TYR A 51 -10.06 -0.74 -1.30
N ASP A 52 -9.86 -1.79 -0.50
CA ASP A 52 -10.49 -1.93 0.81
C ASP A 52 -10.02 -0.83 1.77
N GLU A 53 -8.70 -0.61 1.86
CA GLU A 53 -8.12 0.43 2.71
C GLU A 53 -8.49 1.84 2.23
N LYS A 54 -8.55 2.05 0.92
CA LYS A 54 -9.00 3.31 0.33
C LYS A 54 -10.44 3.64 0.72
N LYS A 55 -11.32 2.65 0.67
CA LYS A 55 -12.72 2.81 1.09
C LYS A 55 -12.80 3.18 2.56
N LYS A 56 -12.06 2.48 3.42
CA LYS A 56 -12.00 2.78 4.86
C LYS A 56 -11.53 4.21 5.11
N LEU A 57 -10.51 4.66 4.37
CA LEU A 57 -9.99 6.01 4.49
C LEU A 57 -11.05 7.05 4.09
N PHE A 58 -11.75 6.85 2.99
CA PHE A 58 -12.80 7.77 2.56
C PHE A 58 -13.94 7.83 3.57
N ASP A 59 -14.38 6.68 4.11
CA ASP A 59 -15.42 6.64 5.13
C ASP A 59 -14.97 7.37 6.40
N TYR A 60 -13.71 7.18 6.80
CA TYR A 60 -13.12 7.85 7.95
C TYR A 60 -13.09 9.37 7.76
N LEU A 61 -12.62 9.85 6.60
CA LEU A 61 -12.56 11.27 6.31
C LEU A 61 -13.95 11.89 6.19
N ALA A 62 -14.92 11.17 5.62
CA ALA A 62 -16.30 11.64 5.51
C ALA A 62 -16.98 11.76 6.89
N SER A 63 -16.57 10.94 7.87
CA SER A 63 -17.10 11.01 9.23
C SER A 63 -16.54 12.17 10.06
N TYR A 64 -15.41 12.74 9.62
CA TYR A 64 -14.76 13.85 10.31
C TYR A 64 -15.48 15.17 10.03
N LYS A 65 -15.80 15.91 11.10
CA LYS A 65 -16.45 17.23 11.02
C LYS A 65 -15.46 18.38 11.14
N CYS A 66 -14.19 18.13 10.90
CA CYS A 66 -13.15 19.17 10.97
C CYS A 66 -12.85 19.74 9.59
N ARG A 67 -12.13 20.85 9.58
CA ARG A 67 -11.66 21.47 8.34
C ARG A 67 -10.37 20.81 7.90
N PHE A 68 -10.20 20.72 6.59
CA PHE A 68 -8.99 20.18 5.98
C PHE A 68 -8.23 21.32 5.30
N SER A 69 -6.92 21.28 5.42
CA SER A 69 -6.01 22.13 4.67
C SER A 69 -5.24 21.25 3.70
N CYS A 70 -5.16 21.65 2.44
CA CYS A 70 -4.47 20.89 1.41
C CYS A 70 -3.28 21.68 0.89
N THR A 71 -2.14 20.98 0.73
CA THR A 71 -0.96 21.50 0.05
C THR A 71 -0.72 20.68 -1.20
N MET A 72 -0.22 21.34 -2.25
CA MET A 72 0.09 20.70 -3.50
C MET A 72 1.53 21.00 -3.89
N ASP A 73 2.21 20.01 -4.45
CA ASP A 73 3.56 20.13 -4.97
C ASP A 73 3.64 19.38 -6.30
N GLY A 74 4.18 20.04 -7.30
CA GLY A 74 4.36 19.45 -8.63
C GLY A 74 5.83 19.40 -9.01
N TRP A 75 6.23 18.31 -9.60
CA TRP A 75 7.60 18.17 -10.10
C TRP A 75 7.64 17.34 -11.37
N THR A 76 8.75 17.44 -12.09
CA THR A 76 8.99 16.66 -13.29
C THR A 76 10.17 15.71 -13.04
N SER A 77 9.98 14.43 -13.36
CA SER A 77 11.03 13.44 -13.21
C SER A 77 12.10 13.58 -14.31
N ASN A 78 13.23 12.91 -14.12
CA ASN A 78 14.28 12.84 -15.14
C ASN A 78 13.82 12.22 -16.45
N GLN A 79 12.71 11.50 -16.44
CA GLN A 79 12.08 10.91 -17.63
C GLN A 79 11.01 11.82 -18.27
N ASN A 80 10.99 13.09 -17.90
CA ASN A 80 10.02 14.09 -18.37
C ASN A 80 8.55 13.73 -18.04
N LYS A 81 8.33 13.01 -16.95
CA LYS A 81 6.99 12.73 -16.44
C LYS A 81 6.62 13.74 -15.36
N GLY A 82 5.46 14.36 -15.52
CA GLY A 82 4.91 15.27 -14.51
C GLY A 82 4.26 14.51 -13.37
N TYR A 83 4.50 14.97 -12.16
CA TYR A 83 3.88 14.43 -10.94
C TYR A 83 3.28 15.55 -10.12
N LEU A 84 2.16 15.25 -9.48
CA LEU A 84 1.50 16.15 -8.55
C LEU A 84 1.26 15.41 -7.24
N CYS A 85 1.74 15.99 -6.16
CA CYS A 85 1.47 15.50 -4.81
C CYS A 85 0.46 16.41 -4.14
N VAL A 86 -0.60 15.84 -3.60
CA VAL A 86 -1.60 16.57 -2.80
C VAL A 86 -1.57 16.00 -1.39
N THR A 87 -1.29 16.88 -0.42
CA THR A 87 -1.26 16.49 0.98
C THR A 87 -2.39 17.20 1.71
N CYS A 88 -3.22 16.44 2.41
CA CYS A 88 -4.29 16.98 3.24
C CYS A 88 -3.91 16.92 4.70
N HIS A 89 -4.06 18.05 5.39
CA HIS A 89 -3.79 18.17 6.82
C HIS A 89 -5.09 18.44 7.57
N PHE A 90 -5.25 17.80 8.69
CA PHE A 90 -6.39 18.04 9.57
C PHE A 90 -5.97 17.80 11.03
N ILE A 91 -6.70 18.40 11.93
CA ILE A 91 -6.48 18.17 13.36
C ILE A 91 -7.55 17.22 13.85
N GLY A 92 -7.13 16.07 14.37
CA GLY A 92 -8.02 15.06 14.92
C GLY A 92 -8.55 15.44 16.30
N ASP A 93 -9.40 14.57 16.84
CA ASP A 93 -10.00 14.78 18.16
C ASP A 93 -8.96 14.88 19.28
N ASP A 94 -7.77 14.35 19.06
CA ASP A 94 -6.64 14.41 19.97
C ASP A 94 -5.76 15.66 19.79
N TRP A 95 -6.16 16.60 18.93
CA TRP A 95 -5.43 17.83 18.60
C TRP A 95 -4.04 17.60 18.01
N LYS A 96 -3.82 16.45 17.39
CA LYS A 96 -2.59 16.13 16.66
C LYS A 96 -2.82 16.29 15.15
N LEU A 97 -1.78 16.79 14.51
CA LEU A 97 -1.79 16.99 13.05
C LEU A 97 -1.55 15.68 12.30
#